data_cc94d6ddf348f7cf4969f6f8bb10a2f1
#
_entry.id   cc94d6ddf348f7cf4969f6f8bb10a2f1
#
_cell.length_a   1.000
_cell.length_b   1.000
_cell.length_c   1.000
_cell.angle_alpha   90.00
_cell.angle_beta   90.00
_cell.angle_gamma   90.00
#
_symmetry.space_group_name_H-M   'P 1'
#
loop_
_entity.id
_entity.type
_entity.pdbx_description
1 polymer ?
#
loop_
_entity_poly.entity_id
_entity_poly.type
_entity_poly.pdbx_seq_one_letter_code
_entity_poly.pdbx_strand_id
1 'polypeptide(L)'
;MQDSFVDLLKLLLPEIIVEYFELTSYKKGEEILHLYLKEINTIPKEYRQSKLSSKGFFDEITVQDFPIRGHKVHLHISRRRWLNEDTGQVVFRDWNLVADGTRVTQEFASFLKEINRFKA
;
A
#
# COMPACT_ATOMS: atom_id res chain seq x y z
N MET A 1 -22.68 7.62 -3.78
CA MET A 1 -21.70 8.00 -4.80
C MET A 1 -20.26 7.72 -4.37
N GLN A 2 -19.88 8.14 -3.16
CA GLN A 2 -18.53 7.85 -2.66
C GLN A 2 -18.26 6.35 -2.54
N ASP A 3 -19.25 5.58 -2.11
CA ASP A 3 -19.09 4.14 -1.95
C ASP A 3 -18.82 3.44 -3.27
N SER A 4 -19.52 3.84 -4.34
CA SER A 4 -19.29 3.28 -5.68
C SER A 4 -17.91 3.63 -6.21
N PHE A 5 -17.41 4.83 -5.92
CA PHE A 5 -16.08 5.26 -6.33
C PHE A 5 -15.00 4.47 -5.58
N VAL A 6 -15.18 4.30 -4.26
CA VAL A 6 -14.24 3.52 -3.44
C VAL A 6 -14.23 2.05 -3.89
N ASP A 7 -15.39 1.49 -4.18
CA ASP A 7 -15.49 0.12 -4.67
C ASP A 7 -14.75 -0.04 -6.00
N LEU A 8 -14.87 0.93 -6.89
CA LEU A 8 -14.14 0.91 -8.16
C LEU A 8 -12.63 0.98 -7.93
N LEU A 9 -12.17 1.84 -7.03
CA LEU A 9 -10.75 1.95 -6.70
C LEU A 9 -10.18 0.64 -6.18
N LYS A 10 -10.97 -0.10 -5.38
CA LYS A 10 -10.54 -1.40 -4.84
C LYS A 10 -10.38 -2.46 -5.92
N LEU A 11 -10.99 -2.27 -7.09
CA LEU A 11 -10.77 -3.14 -8.24
C LEU A 11 -9.48 -2.79 -8.99
N LEU A 12 -9.01 -1.55 -8.88
CA LEU A 12 -7.84 -1.06 -9.59
C LEU A 12 -6.56 -1.09 -8.78
N LEU A 13 -6.67 -0.96 -7.45
CA LEU A 13 -5.55 -0.88 -6.53
C LEU A 13 -5.73 -1.89 -5.40
N PRO A 14 -4.64 -2.30 -4.73
CA PRO A 14 -4.78 -3.18 -3.57
C PRO A 14 -5.76 -2.60 -2.54
N GLU A 15 -6.63 -3.44 -2.02
CA GLU A 15 -7.69 -3.02 -1.10
C GLU A 15 -7.13 -2.33 0.15
N ILE A 16 -6.03 -2.85 0.70
CA ILE A 16 -5.40 -2.27 1.87
C ILE A 16 -4.91 -0.84 1.60
N ILE A 17 -4.49 -0.55 0.37
CA ILE A 17 -4.07 0.80 -0.03
C ILE A 17 -5.28 1.74 -0.01
N VAL A 18 -6.39 1.30 -0.59
CA VAL A 18 -7.59 2.14 -0.68
C VAL A 18 -8.17 2.42 0.72
N GLU A 19 -8.12 1.44 1.62
CA GLU A 19 -8.71 1.57 2.95
C GLU A 19 -7.87 2.41 3.91
N TYR A 20 -6.54 2.32 3.84
CA TYR A 20 -5.67 2.87 4.88
C TYR A 20 -4.73 3.96 4.40
N PHE A 21 -4.82 4.37 3.15
CA PHE A 21 -3.93 5.38 2.57
C PHE A 21 -4.70 6.50 1.91
N GLU A 22 -4.06 7.65 1.90
CA GLU A 22 -4.50 8.81 1.16
C GLU A 22 -3.58 9.00 -0.04
N LEU A 23 -4.15 9.23 -1.21
CA LEU A 23 -3.39 9.61 -2.39
C LEU A 23 -3.05 11.09 -2.26
N THR A 24 -1.78 11.39 -1.99
CA THR A 24 -1.34 12.78 -1.79
C THR A 24 -1.00 13.46 -3.10
N SER A 25 -0.50 12.71 -4.07
CA SER A 25 -0.18 13.24 -5.40
C SER A 25 0.00 12.10 -6.38
N TYR A 26 0.05 12.44 -7.66
CA TYR A 26 0.38 11.49 -8.71
C TYR A 26 1.21 12.18 -9.78
N LYS A 27 1.95 11.38 -10.52
CA LYS A 27 2.73 11.86 -11.66
C LYS A 27 2.58 10.86 -12.80
N LYS A 28 2.09 11.33 -13.92
CA LYS A 28 1.94 10.51 -15.11
C LYS A 28 3.11 10.77 -16.05
N GLY A 29 3.98 9.78 -16.21
CA GLY A 29 5.01 9.76 -17.23
C GLY A 29 4.51 9.10 -18.50
N GLU A 30 5.38 8.91 -19.48
CA GLU A 30 5.01 8.24 -20.72
C GLU A 30 4.77 6.76 -20.50
N GLU A 31 5.58 6.12 -19.65
CA GLU A 31 5.50 4.68 -19.42
C GLU A 31 5.10 4.32 -18.00
N ILE A 32 5.28 5.22 -17.04
CA ILE A 32 5.07 4.93 -15.63
C ILE A 32 4.08 5.92 -15.03
N LEU A 33 3.11 5.37 -14.32
CA LEU A 33 2.21 6.14 -13.46
C LEU A 33 2.71 6.02 -12.03
N HIS A 34 3.07 7.16 -11.43
CA HIS A 34 3.52 7.22 -10.04
C HIS A 34 2.38 7.67 -9.16
N LEU A 35 2.06 6.88 -8.15
CA LEU A 35 1.04 7.22 -7.14
C LEU A 35 1.72 7.36 -5.79
N TYR A 36 1.53 8.51 -5.14
CA TYR A 36 2.12 8.81 -3.83
C TYR A 36 1.06 8.66 -2.75
N LEU A 37 1.30 7.72 -1.85
CA LEU A 37 0.31 7.25 -0.89
C LEU A 37 0.88 7.37 0.52
N LYS A 38 0.08 7.97 1.40
CA LYS A 38 0.47 8.21 2.78
C LYS A 38 -0.56 7.58 3.70
N GLU A 39 -0.11 6.76 4.64
CA GLU A 39 -0.99 6.07 5.55
C GLU A 39 -1.74 7.05 6.45
N ILE A 40 -3.06 6.88 6.55
CA ILE A 40 -3.90 7.70 7.42
C ILE A 40 -3.71 7.28 8.88
N ASN A 41 -4.07 8.16 9.80
CA ASN A 41 -3.89 7.91 11.23
C ASN A 41 -5.07 7.11 11.79
N THR A 42 -5.18 5.84 11.36
CA THR A 42 -6.16 4.90 11.86
C THR A 42 -5.43 3.81 12.64
N ILE A 43 -5.69 3.71 13.93
CA ILE A 43 -4.99 2.79 14.81
C ILE A 43 -5.28 1.34 14.41
N PRO A 44 -4.23 0.50 14.25
CA PRO A 44 -4.43 -0.91 13.94
C PRO A 44 -5.26 -1.62 15.01
N LYS A 45 -6.09 -2.58 14.58
CA LYS A 45 -7.04 -3.28 15.46
C LYS A 45 -6.37 -3.96 16.65
N GLU A 46 -5.18 -4.51 16.46
CA GLU A 46 -4.44 -5.22 17.51
C GLU A 46 -3.99 -4.30 18.64
N TYR A 47 -3.99 -2.98 18.41
CA TYR A 47 -3.59 -1.98 19.40
C TYR A 47 -4.77 -1.14 19.89
N ARG A 48 -6.00 -1.62 19.68
CA ARG A 48 -7.23 -0.89 20.03
C ARG A 48 -7.29 -0.50 21.50
N GLN A 49 -6.75 -1.36 22.38
CA GLN A 49 -6.75 -1.16 23.82
C GLN A 49 -5.53 -0.38 24.31
N SER A 50 -4.60 -0.05 23.44
CA SER A 50 -3.36 0.61 23.78
C SER A 50 -3.45 2.10 23.54
N LYS A 51 -2.65 2.86 24.27
CA LYS A 51 -2.53 4.30 24.06
C LYS A 51 -1.42 4.55 23.04
N LEU A 52 -1.80 4.88 21.83
CA LEU A 52 -0.87 5.15 20.75
C LEU A 52 -0.82 6.64 20.42
N SER A 53 0.39 7.13 20.15
CA SER A 53 0.58 8.47 19.61
C SER A 53 1.37 8.39 18.29
N SER A 54 1.14 9.35 17.41
CA SER A 54 1.81 9.37 16.10
C SER A 54 3.32 9.56 16.28
N LYS A 55 4.12 8.75 15.59
CA LYS A 55 5.58 8.79 15.63
C LYS A 55 6.18 9.06 14.25
N GLY A 56 5.42 9.66 13.34
CA GLY A 56 5.89 9.91 11.98
C GLY A 56 5.78 8.71 11.07
N PHE A 57 6.67 8.59 10.12
CA PHE A 57 6.60 7.59 9.06
C PHE A 57 7.94 6.87 8.90
N PHE A 58 7.87 5.65 8.39
CA PHE A 58 9.05 4.99 7.84
C PHE A 58 9.47 5.68 6.54
N ASP A 59 10.69 5.41 6.08
CA ASP A 59 11.14 5.86 4.77
C ASP A 59 10.19 5.35 3.69
N GLU A 60 9.97 6.19 2.68
CA GLU A 60 9.12 5.83 1.55
C GLU A 60 9.67 4.60 0.83
N ILE A 61 8.79 3.67 0.50
CA ILE A 61 9.13 2.52 -0.34
C ILE A 61 8.40 2.63 -1.67
N THR A 62 8.99 2.07 -2.71
CA THR A 62 8.36 2.00 -4.04
C THR A 62 8.03 0.55 -4.35
N VAL A 63 6.78 0.32 -4.70
CA VAL A 63 6.24 -1.03 -4.99
C VAL A 63 5.57 -0.99 -6.34
N GLN A 64 5.86 -1.98 -7.19
CA GLN A 64 5.21 -2.12 -8.49
C GLN A 64 3.93 -2.93 -8.35
N ASP A 65 2.86 -2.44 -8.95
CA ASP A 65 1.56 -3.11 -9.00
C ASP A 65 1.18 -3.39 -10.46
N PHE A 66 0.00 -3.97 -10.68
CA PHE A 66 -0.51 -4.23 -12.02
C PHE A 66 -0.49 -2.97 -12.88
N PRO A 67 -0.14 -3.10 -14.17
CA PRO A 67 -0.21 -1.95 -15.08
C PRO A 67 -1.65 -1.46 -15.25
N ILE A 68 -1.78 -0.17 -15.47
CA ILE A 68 -3.08 0.46 -15.75
C ILE A 68 -2.97 1.16 -17.10
N ARG A 69 -3.79 0.74 -18.04
CA ARG A 69 -3.90 1.41 -19.35
C ARG A 69 -2.55 1.60 -20.04
N GLY A 70 -1.72 0.55 -20.05
CA GLY A 70 -0.44 0.57 -20.71
C GLY A 70 0.69 1.24 -19.92
N HIS A 71 0.41 1.73 -18.72
CA HIS A 71 1.43 2.33 -17.87
C HIS A 71 1.79 1.37 -16.75
N LYS A 72 3.07 1.21 -16.49
CA LYS A 72 3.52 0.57 -15.25
C LYS A 72 3.05 1.42 -14.08
N VAL A 73 2.67 0.80 -12.99
CA VAL A 73 2.20 1.50 -11.80
C VAL A 73 3.21 1.34 -10.67
N HIS A 74 3.76 2.47 -10.21
CA HIS A 74 4.65 2.50 -9.06
C HIS A 74 3.92 3.16 -7.90
N LEU A 75 3.72 2.40 -6.83
CA LEU A 75 3.13 2.90 -5.60
C LEU A 75 4.26 3.37 -4.68
N HIS A 76 4.29 4.66 -4.40
CA HIS A 76 5.25 5.26 -3.46
C HIS A 76 4.55 5.38 -2.12
N ILE A 77 4.95 4.55 -1.17
CA ILE A 77 4.18 4.28 0.03
C ILE A 77 4.92 4.79 1.25
N SER A 78 4.30 5.70 2.00
CA SER A 78 4.77 6.17 3.29
C SER A 78 3.93 5.53 4.38
N ARG A 79 4.54 4.60 5.13
CA ARG A 79 3.87 3.85 6.19
C ARG A 79 4.03 4.58 7.51
N ARG A 80 2.95 4.64 8.28
CA ARG A 80 2.91 5.35 9.55
C ARG A 80 3.45 4.49 10.69
N ARG A 81 4.10 5.16 11.64
CA ARG A 81 4.55 4.55 12.90
C ARG A 81 3.79 5.19 14.05
N TRP A 82 3.55 4.40 15.08
CA TRP A 82 2.98 4.89 16.33
C TRP A 82 3.90 4.53 17.50
N LEU A 83 3.89 5.36 18.53
CA LEU A 83 4.50 5.03 19.80
C LEU A 83 3.42 4.44 20.71
N ASN A 84 3.64 3.22 21.18
CA ASN A 84 2.81 2.65 22.23
C ASN A 84 3.28 3.22 23.56
N GLU A 85 2.50 4.13 24.13
CA GLU A 85 2.89 4.84 25.34
C GLU A 85 2.90 3.92 26.57
N ASP A 86 2.19 2.80 26.52
CA ASP A 86 2.16 1.83 27.62
C ASP A 86 3.44 1.00 27.68
N THR A 87 4.07 0.71 26.54
CA THR A 87 5.25 -0.15 26.45
C THR A 87 6.51 0.58 26.04
N GLY A 88 6.40 1.78 25.49
CA GLY A 88 7.53 2.53 24.93
C GLY A 88 8.01 2.03 23.58
N GLN A 89 7.31 1.08 22.98
CA GLN A 89 7.71 0.49 21.70
C GLN A 89 7.04 1.18 20.52
N VAL A 90 7.76 1.21 19.40
CA VAL A 90 7.21 1.67 18.13
C VAL A 90 6.43 0.52 17.50
N VAL A 91 5.20 0.81 17.10
CA VAL A 91 4.32 -0.18 16.48
C VAL A 91 3.82 0.34 15.13
N PHE A 92 3.40 -0.57 14.28
CA PHE A 92 2.92 -0.25 12.93
C PHE A 92 1.93 -1.31 12.48
N ARG A 93 1.17 -0.97 11.44
CA ARG A 93 0.21 -1.90 10.85
C ARG A 93 0.95 -3.04 10.16
N ASP A 94 0.45 -4.25 10.35
CA ASP A 94 0.97 -5.41 9.62
C ASP A 94 0.57 -5.30 8.15
N TRP A 95 1.58 -5.39 7.30
CA TRP A 95 1.43 -5.19 5.87
C TRP A 95 1.61 -6.50 5.15
N ASN A 96 0.65 -6.98 4.53
CA ASN A 96 0.77 -8.16 3.69
C ASN A 96 0.64 -7.77 2.22
N LEU A 97 1.29 -6.67 1.84
CA LEU A 97 1.14 -6.08 0.52
C LEU A 97 2.20 -6.55 -0.47
N VAL A 98 3.45 -6.65 -0.01
CA VAL A 98 4.60 -6.91 -0.89
C VAL A 98 4.98 -8.38 -0.81
N ALA A 99 5.24 -8.99 -1.97
CA ALA A 99 5.74 -10.36 -2.02
C ALA A 99 7.16 -10.42 -1.45
N ASP A 100 7.45 -11.45 -0.67
CA ASP A 100 8.74 -11.62 0.01
C ASP A 100 9.91 -11.57 -0.98
N GLY A 101 10.92 -10.78 -0.63
CA GLY A 101 12.12 -10.63 -1.44
C GLY A 101 11.95 -9.84 -2.73
N THR A 102 10.81 -9.15 -2.89
CA THR A 102 10.52 -8.39 -4.10
C THR A 102 10.09 -6.97 -3.77
N ARG A 103 9.96 -6.14 -4.81
CA ARG A 103 9.34 -4.81 -4.73
C ARG A 103 8.04 -4.78 -5.53
N VAL A 104 7.32 -5.89 -5.54
CA VAL A 104 6.10 -6.10 -6.33
C VAL A 104 5.00 -6.49 -5.36
N THR A 105 3.77 -6.05 -5.61
CA THR A 105 2.62 -6.48 -4.79
C THR A 105 2.45 -7.99 -4.90
N GLN A 106 1.91 -8.61 -3.86
CA GLN A 106 1.69 -10.05 -3.84
C GLN A 106 0.77 -10.50 -4.97
N GLU A 107 -0.27 -9.74 -5.22
CA GLU A 107 -1.23 -10.05 -6.29
C GLU A 107 -0.56 -10.02 -7.66
N PHE A 108 0.26 -9.00 -7.93
CA PHE A 108 0.97 -8.89 -9.19
C PHE A 108 2.03 -9.98 -9.32
N ALA A 109 2.75 -10.29 -8.26
CA ALA A 109 3.73 -11.39 -8.25
C ALA A 109 3.07 -12.72 -8.57
N SER A 110 1.91 -13.00 -7.98
CA SER A 110 1.14 -14.23 -8.24
C SER A 110 0.70 -14.29 -9.69
N PHE A 111 0.22 -13.19 -10.24
CA PHE A 111 -0.17 -13.10 -11.64
C PHE A 111 1.01 -13.40 -12.57
N LEU A 112 2.18 -12.83 -12.29
CA LEU A 112 3.37 -13.07 -13.10
C LEU A 112 3.80 -14.54 -13.06
N LYS A 113 3.68 -15.18 -11.91
CA LYS A 113 3.97 -16.62 -11.78
C LYS A 113 3.03 -17.46 -12.63
N GLU A 114 1.74 -17.12 -12.63
CA GLU A 114 0.74 -17.83 -13.44
C GLU A 114 1.06 -17.71 -14.93
N ILE A 115 1.41 -16.50 -15.40
CA ILE A 115 1.79 -16.28 -16.80
C ILE A 115 2.99 -17.14 -17.16
N ASN A 116 4.00 -17.18 -16.30
CA ASN A 116 5.22 -17.94 -16.55
C ASN A 116 4.96 -19.45 -16.64
N ARG A 117 3.95 -19.96 -15.94
CA ARG A 117 3.58 -21.39 -16.04
C ARG A 117 3.08 -21.77 -17.42
N PHE A 118 2.55 -20.85 -18.18
CA PHE A 118 2.01 -21.11 -19.53
C PHE A 118 3.00 -20.78 -20.64
N LYS A 119 4.21 -20.38 -20.30
CA LYS A 119 5.26 -20.03 -21.27
C LYS A 119 6.23 -21.17 -21.53
N ALA A 120 5.92 -22.36 -21.23
CA ALA A 120 6.84 -23.47 -21.39
C ALA A 120 7.22 -23.74 -22.84
#